data_afd76f9432bdfdc32cab5d511db2a0c7
#
_entry.id   afd76f9432bdfdc32cab5d511db2a0c7
#
_cell.length_a   1.000
_cell.length_b   1.000
_cell.length_c   1.000
_cell.angle_alpha   90.00
_cell.angle_beta   90.00
_cell.angle_gamma   90.00
#
_symmetry.space_group_name_H-M   'P 1'
#
loop_
_entity.id
_entity.type
_entity.pdbx_description
1 polymer ?
#
loop_
_entity_poly.entity_id
_entity_poly.type
_entity_poly.pdbx_seq_one_letter_code
_entity_poly.pdbx_strand_id
1 'polypeptide(L)'
;METDRITERIIAAVDMGSSKISLGVALVEGNNTKILFHRSLPSDGVVGSEVINPTKAKTVLGKLIRQAEEELSIKIKQAVVALPKCNIRKMDATGTMSRSNPEDCICEEEVNATKDLAEVKLEEQISNKERIYGAIAQSFSTDDYIQQIENDIIGMTGEELTGNFKVFIGRNTPVINLTRMFNELGIGIARFYFAPLASARSVLTEDETNNGIGLIDFGAGSTSISIFKKKVLIDYYGIPFGAGNITGDINLECGLTETLAENLKKSYGGCLTESLTSINDKTLQIETEDQSPYIQVPVNYLSEIITAREREIIDAMLYEIQRSGTTRDLRRGLVITGGGSEMLNLTALVKEMSGYMVKKGAPRHKFVATGNESIFKSDSCVLAGMILLARDENINCGLYETIEETPAEPAEVIPVMPGDDTVNSIDTDSTETPDTEKTGEIPAAETGTPEPKREEKPKREEKPEKEEKPKKEGMFERWKKSFTLKISNINNEINKENKI
;
A
#
# COMPACT_ATOMS: atom_id res chain seq x y z
N MET A 1 -17.21 -14.46 -40.77
CA MET A 1 -17.34 -14.63 -39.32
C MET A 1 -15.89 -14.70 -38.80
N GLU A 2 -15.32 -13.56 -38.46
CA GLU A 2 -14.10 -13.53 -37.69
C GLU A 2 -14.45 -14.06 -36.29
N THR A 3 -13.90 -15.21 -35.96
CA THR A 3 -13.90 -15.71 -34.60
C THR A 3 -13.12 -14.70 -33.78
N ASP A 4 -13.80 -13.90 -32.94
CA ASP A 4 -13.19 -13.16 -31.87
C ASP A 4 -12.30 -14.13 -31.07
N ARG A 5 -11.00 -14.11 -31.36
CA ARG A 5 -10.02 -14.78 -30.51
C ARG A 5 -10.08 -14.03 -29.18
N ILE A 6 -10.70 -14.65 -28.20
CA ILE A 6 -10.62 -14.21 -26.81
C ILE A 6 -9.12 -14.14 -26.49
N THR A 7 -8.56 -12.93 -26.51
CA THR A 7 -7.15 -12.73 -26.21
C THR A 7 -6.99 -12.88 -24.70
N GLU A 8 -6.39 -13.98 -24.29
CA GLU A 8 -5.95 -14.18 -22.91
C GLU A 8 -4.92 -13.10 -22.53
N ARG A 9 -5.10 -12.49 -21.39
CA ARG A 9 -4.19 -11.46 -20.84
C ARG A 9 -3.81 -11.81 -19.43
N ILE A 10 -2.53 -11.61 -19.11
CA ILE A 10 -2.02 -11.76 -17.74
C ILE A 10 -1.89 -10.37 -17.12
N ILE A 11 -2.47 -10.19 -15.94
CA ILE A 11 -2.32 -8.99 -15.13
C ILE A 11 -1.48 -9.35 -13.91
N ALA A 12 -0.36 -8.65 -13.70
CA ALA A 12 0.43 -8.72 -12.48
C ALA A 12 0.28 -7.40 -11.72
N ALA A 13 -0.27 -7.45 -10.51
CA ALA A 13 -0.48 -6.29 -9.65
C ALA A 13 0.40 -6.40 -8.40
N VAL A 14 1.04 -5.28 -8.03
CA VAL A 14 1.93 -5.20 -6.86
C VAL A 14 1.45 -4.09 -5.92
N ASP A 15 1.17 -4.44 -4.67
CA ASP A 15 0.88 -3.50 -3.60
C ASP A 15 2.06 -3.41 -2.61
N MET A 16 2.64 -2.21 -2.49
CA MET A 16 3.80 -1.92 -1.65
C MET A 16 3.36 -1.39 -0.28
N GLY A 17 2.86 -2.28 0.57
CA GLY A 17 2.41 -1.92 1.92
C GLY A 17 3.56 -1.83 2.93
N SER A 18 3.35 -1.11 4.05
CA SER A 18 4.35 -0.97 5.12
C SER A 18 4.54 -2.25 5.94
N SER A 19 3.52 -3.10 6.06
CA SER A 19 3.59 -4.38 6.78
C SER A 19 3.94 -5.54 5.86
N LYS A 20 3.45 -5.52 4.63
CA LYS A 20 3.62 -6.58 3.64
C LYS A 20 3.72 -6.01 2.23
N ILE A 21 4.50 -6.67 1.37
CA ILE A 21 4.47 -6.50 -0.07
C ILE A 21 3.64 -7.66 -0.62
N SER A 22 2.68 -7.35 -1.48
CA SER A 22 1.75 -8.34 -2.05
C SER A 22 1.85 -8.35 -3.57
N LEU A 23 1.85 -9.56 -4.14
CA LEU A 23 1.76 -9.80 -5.58
C LEU A 23 0.51 -10.61 -5.89
N GLY A 24 -0.28 -10.13 -6.83
CA GLY A 24 -1.41 -10.84 -7.41
C GLY A 24 -1.22 -11.01 -8.90
N VAL A 25 -1.41 -12.24 -9.41
CA VAL A 25 -1.41 -12.52 -10.85
C VAL A 25 -2.78 -13.05 -11.24
N ALA A 26 -3.36 -12.48 -12.26
CA ALA A 26 -4.68 -12.86 -12.76
C ALA A 26 -4.64 -13.14 -14.27
N LEU A 27 -5.41 -14.12 -14.70
CA LEU A 27 -5.75 -14.39 -16.09
C LEU A 27 -7.09 -13.72 -16.41
N VAL A 28 -7.13 -12.99 -17.49
CA VAL A 28 -8.35 -12.34 -18.02
C VAL A 28 -8.71 -12.97 -19.37
N GLU A 29 -9.92 -13.51 -19.42
CA GLU A 29 -10.53 -14.10 -20.61
C GLU A 29 -11.84 -13.37 -20.89
N GLY A 30 -11.82 -12.38 -21.77
CA GLY A 30 -12.96 -11.48 -21.97
C GLY A 30 -13.35 -10.76 -20.69
N ASN A 31 -14.56 -10.98 -20.20
CA ASN A 31 -15.05 -10.40 -18.94
C ASN A 31 -14.71 -11.23 -17.69
N ASN A 32 -14.21 -12.45 -17.87
CA ASN A 32 -13.86 -13.32 -16.76
C ASN A 32 -12.44 -12.99 -16.26
N THR A 33 -12.29 -12.97 -14.95
CA THR A 33 -11.00 -12.77 -14.30
C THR A 33 -10.79 -13.89 -13.30
N LYS A 34 -9.68 -14.61 -13.44
CA LYS A 34 -9.28 -15.70 -12.55
C LYS A 34 -7.97 -15.34 -11.86
N ILE A 35 -7.95 -15.36 -10.54
CA ILE A 35 -6.71 -15.15 -9.77
C ILE A 35 -5.91 -16.45 -9.81
N LEU A 36 -4.75 -16.41 -10.43
CA LEU A 36 -3.84 -17.55 -10.55
C LEU A 36 -2.88 -17.62 -9.36
N PHE A 37 -2.47 -16.47 -8.84
CA PHE A 37 -1.49 -16.36 -7.76
C PHE A 37 -1.81 -15.18 -6.86
N HIS A 38 -1.77 -15.38 -5.55
CA HIS A 38 -1.81 -14.31 -4.54
C HIS A 38 -0.96 -14.68 -3.35
N ARG A 39 0.16 -13.98 -3.16
CA ARG A 39 1.07 -14.13 -2.02
C ARG A 39 1.50 -12.78 -1.49
N SER A 40 1.84 -12.78 -0.22
CA SER A 40 2.41 -11.62 0.46
C SER A 40 3.60 -12.04 1.32
N LEU A 41 4.63 -11.21 1.37
CA LEU A 41 5.76 -11.37 2.27
C LEU A 41 5.87 -10.14 3.18
N PRO A 42 6.44 -10.29 4.40
CA PRO A 42 6.74 -9.16 5.27
C PRO A 42 7.53 -8.09 4.51
N SER A 43 7.10 -6.84 4.67
CA SER A 43 7.72 -5.70 3.98
C SER A 43 9.08 -5.36 4.61
N ASP A 44 10.02 -5.00 3.76
CA ASP A 44 11.27 -4.35 4.18
C ASP A 44 11.56 -3.18 3.23
N GLY A 45 11.99 -2.06 3.78
CA GLY A 45 12.30 -0.85 3.02
C GLY A 45 11.10 -0.01 2.57
N VAL A 46 9.88 -0.29 3.08
CA VAL A 46 8.65 0.48 2.81
C VAL A 46 8.09 1.05 4.11
N VAL A 47 7.84 2.35 4.16
CA VAL A 47 7.28 3.05 5.32
C VAL A 47 6.18 4.01 4.84
N GLY A 48 5.00 4.01 5.48
CA GLY A 48 3.89 4.88 5.11
C GLY A 48 3.43 4.70 3.65
N SER A 49 3.53 3.49 3.11
CA SER A 49 3.29 3.15 1.69
C SER A 49 4.30 3.78 0.71
N GLU A 50 5.42 4.32 1.18
CA GLU A 50 6.49 4.87 0.36
C GLU A 50 7.71 3.95 0.36
N VAL A 51 8.30 3.68 -0.80
CA VAL A 51 9.57 2.94 -0.91
C VAL A 51 10.72 3.84 -0.50
N ILE A 52 11.22 3.61 0.73
CA ILE A 52 12.33 4.38 1.31
C ILE A 52 13.68 3.73 0.99
N ASN A 53 13.73 2.39 1.01
CA ASN A 53 14.93 1.64 0.67
C ASN A 53 14.63 0.67 -0.49
N PRO A 54 14.92 1.08 -1.76
CA PRO A 54 14.63 0.26 -2.93
C PRO A 54 15.33 -1.10 -2.93
N THR A 55 16.56 -1.18 -2.41
CA THR A 55 17.35 -2.43 -2.39
C THR A 55 16.70 -3.50 -1.50
N LYS A 56 16.21 -3.11 -0.33
CA LYS A 56 15.50 -4.02 0.58
C LYS A 56 14.17 -4.46 0.00
N ALA A 57 13.37 -3.50 -0.48
CA ALA A 57 12.07 -3.77 -1.09
C ALA A 57 12.19 -4.66 -2.34
N LYS A 58 13.22 -4.44 -3.17
CA LYS A 58 13.57 -5.28 -4.33
C LYS A 58 13.77 -6.73 -3.94
N THR A 59 14.49 -6.98 -2.84
CA THR A 59 14.77 -8.36 -2.38
C THR A 59 13.48 -9.11 -2.05
N VAL A 60 12.52 -8.45 -1.41
CA VAL A 60 11.22 -9.03 -1.06
C VAL A 60 10.36 -9.26 -2.31
N LEU A 61 10.22 -8.23 -3.15
CA LEU A 61 9.42 -8.32 -4.37
C LEU A 61 9.99 -9.35 -5.35
N GLY A 62 11.31 -9.41 -5.52
CA GLY A 62 11.97 -10.38 -6.40
C GLY A 62 11.77 -11.84 -5.99
N LYS A 63 11.57 -12.11 -4.68
CA LYS A 63 11.18 -13.45 -4.21
C LYS A 63 9.74 -13.78 -4.64
N LEU A 64 8.80 -12.85 -4.47
CA LEU A 64 7.41 -13.05 -4.87
C LEU A 64 7.27 -13.28 -6.38
N ILE A 65 7.98 -12.49 -7.18
CA ILE A 65 7.96 -12.62 -8.65
C ILE A 65 8.47 -13.98 -9.07
N ARG A 66 9.63 -14.42 -8.57
CA ARG A 66 10.17 -15.76 -8.89
C ARG A 66 9.20 -16.86 -8.52
N GLN A 67 8.59 -16.81 -7.33
CA GLN A 67 7.59 -17.79 -6.92
C GLN A 67 6.39 -17.84 -7.87
N ALA A 68 5.91 -16.66 -8.33
CA ALA A 68 4.80 -16.60 -9.27
C ALA A 68 5.19 -17.13 -10.66
N GLU A 69 6.36 -16.78 -11.19
CA GLU A 69 6.86 -17.23 -12.49
C GLU A 69 7.08 -18.74 -12.49
N GLU A 70 7.69 -19.30 -11.42
CA GLU A 70 7.93 -20.75 -11.26
C GLU A 70 6.61 -21.55 -11.11
N GLU A 71 5.67 -21.07 -10.28
CA GLU A 71 4.39 -21.76 -10.01
C GLU A 71 3.47 -21.75 -11.25
N LEU A 72 3.50 -20.68 -12.01
CA LEU A 72 2.57 -20.48 -13.13
C LEU A 72 3.19 -20.77 -14.51
N SER A 73 4.49 -21.02 -14.59
CA SER A 73 5.24 -21.16 -15.88
C SER A 73 4.98 -19.99 -16.83
N ILE A 74 5.07 -18.77 -16.30
CA ILE A 74 4.89 -17.53 -17.04
C ILE A 74 6.10 -16.62 -16.87
N LYS A 75 6.23 -15.61 -17.72
CA LYS A 75 7.18 -14.51 -17.56
C LYS A 75 6.46 -13.19 -17.35
N ILE A 76 6.70 -12.56 -16.20
CA ILE A 76 6.16 -11.24 -15.88
C ILE A 76 7.07 -10.19 -16.49
N LYS A 77 6.58 -9.47 -17.50
CA LYS A 77 7.32 -8.42 -18.20
C LYS A 77 7.03 -7.04 -17.62
N GLN A 78 5.81 -6.84 -17.15
CA GLN A 78 5.33 -5.59 -16.60
C GLN A 78 4.44 -5.86 -15.38
N ALA A 79 4.24 -4.85 -14.55
CA ALA A 79 3.28 -4.91 -13.46
C ALA A 79 2.52 -3.59 -13.33
N VAL A 80 1.32 -3.65 -12.78
CA VAL A 80 0.58 -2.48 -12.32
C VAL A 80 0.86 -2.26 -10.85
N VAL A 81 1.01 -1.01 -10.43
CA VAL A 81 1.53 -0.67 -9.09
C VAL A 81 0.71 0.46 -8.47
N ALA A 82 0.42 0.38 -7.18
CA ALA A 82 -0.23 1.46 -6.45
C ALA A 82 0.75 2.58 -6.10
N LEU A 83 0.29 3.82 -6.25
CA LEU A 83 0.98 5.01 -5.75
C LEU A 83 0.85 5.12 -4.22
N PRO A 84 1.79 5.81 -3.54
CA PRO A 84 1.72 6.07 -2.11
C PRO A 84 0.40 6.71 -1.67
N LYS A 85 -0.04 6.41 -0.43
CA LYS A 85 -1.35 6.80 0.09
C LYS A 85 -1.33 8.07 0.96
N CYS A 86 -0.17 8.54 1.40
CA CYS A 86 -0.06 9.69 2.31
C CYS A 86 0.84 10.79 1.74
N ASN A 87 0.90 11.92 2.44
CA ASN A 87 1.62 13.12 1.99
C ASN A 87 1.13 13.66 0.64
N ILE A 88 -0.19 13.61 0.43
CA ILE A 88 -0.85 14.04 -0.80
C ILE A 88 -1.57 15.36 -0.52
N ARG A 89 -1.25 16.37 -1.32
CA ARG A 89 -2.01 17.61 -1.37
C ARG A 89 -2.93 17.63 -2.59
N LYS A 90 -3.93 18.46 -2.55
CA LYS A 90 -4.91 18.59 -3.63
C LYS A 90 -4.93 20.02 -4.16
N MET A 91 -5.14 20.15 -5.45
CA MET A 91 -5.33 21.40 -6.16
C MET A 91 -6.50 21.26 -7.13
N ASP A 92 -7.22 22.33 -7.35
CA ASP A 92 -8.20 22.40 -8.42
C ASP A 92 -7.52 22.87 -9.70
N ALA A 93 -7.85 22.26 -10.82
CA ALA A 93 -7.32 22.61 -12.14
C ALA A 93 -8.46 22.62 -13.16
N THR A 94 -8.31 23.47 -14.18
CA THR A 94 -9.31 23.61 -15.24
C THR A 94 -8.61 23.54 -16.59
N GLY A 95 -9.11 22.66 -17.45
CA GLY A 95 -8.72 22.56 -18.86
C GLY A 95 -9.86 23.01 -19.74
N THR A 96 -9.59 23.92 -20.66
CA THR A 96 -10.57 24.45 -21.60
C THR A 96 -10.04 24.30 -23.01
N MET A 97 -10.86 23.83 -23.92
CA MET A 97 -10.56 23.71 -25.34
C MET A 97 -11.72 24.25 -26.20
N SER A 98 -11.38 24.96 -27.27
CA SER A 98 -12.34 25.29 -28.32
C SER A 98 -12.46 24.12 -29.29
N ARG A 99 -13.67 23.76 -29.66
CA ARG A 99 -13.97 22.62 -30.52
C ARG A 99 -13.99 23.04 -31.99
N SER A 100 -13.38 22.22 -32.84
CA SER A 100 -13.33 22.51 -34.30
C SER A 100 -14.69 22.37 -34.96
N ASN A 101 -15.53 21.46 -34.45
CA ASN A 101 -16.87 21.16 -34.97
C ASN A 101 -17.89 21.24 -33.84
N PRO A 102 -18.47 22.41 -33.54
CA PRO A 102 -19.43 22.58 -32.44
C PRO A 102 -20.70 21.71 -32.56
N GLU A 103 -21.11 21.39 -33.77
CA GLU A 103 -22.30 20.60 -34.06
C GLU A 103 -22.11 19.09 -33.82
N ASP A 104 -20.85 18.61 -33.78
CA ASP A 104 -20.55 17.21 -33.52
C ASP A 104 -20.73 16.90 -32.05
N CYS A 105 -21.04 15.62 -31.72
CA CYS A 105 -21.12 15.16 -30.34
C CYS A 105 -19.73 15.14 -29.68
N ILE A 106 -19.66 15.60 -28.43
CA ILE A 106 -18.46 15.49 -27.60
C ILE A 106 -18.09 14.00 -27.41
N CYS A 107 -16.83 13.66 -27.64
CA CYS A 107 -16.30 12.31 -27.50
C CYS A 107 -15.34 12.18 -26.31
N GLU A 108 -14.95 10.93 -25.98
CA GLU A 108 -14.02 10.65 -24.88
C GLU A 108 -12.64 11.27 -25.12
N GLU A 109 -12.19 11.38 -26.36
CA GLU A 109 -10.91 11.98 -26.71
C GLU A 109 -10.88 13.46 -26.36
N GLU A 110 -11.97 14.19 -26.60
CA GLU A 110 -12.08 15.63 -26.25
C GLU A 110 -12.13 15.83 -24.72
N VAL A 111 -12.85 14.94 -24.01
CA VAL A 111 -12.87 14.94 -22.55
C VAL A 111 -11.45 14.70 -21.98
N ASN A 112 -10.73 13.72 -22.52
CA ASN A 112 -9.35 13.44 -22.12
C ASN A 112 -8.40 14.61 -22.48
N ALA A 113 -8.59 15.27 -23.61
CA ALA A 113 -7.80 16.44 -24.00
C ALA A 113 -7.95 17.60 -23.00
N THR A 114 -9.16 17.84 -22.44
CA THR A 114 -9.32 18.86 -21.37
C THR A 114 -8.57 18.48 -20.11
N LYS A 115 -8.49 17.20 -19.78
CA LYS A 115 -7.70 16.69 -18.64
C LYS A 115 -6.21 16.93 -18.86
N ASP A 116 -5.69 16.58 -20.03
CA ASP A 116 -4.29 16.77 -20.37
C ASP A 116 -3.91 18.26 -20.32
N LEU A 117 -4.77 19.13 -20.82
CA LEU A 117 -4.59 20.61 -20.72
C LEU A 117 -4.55 21.10 -19.27
N ALA A 118 -5.39 20.55 -18.41
CA ALA A 118 -5.41 20.88 -16.99
C ALA A 118 -4.13 20.41 -16.28
N GLU A 119 -3.67 19.17 -16.58
CA GLU A 119 -2.45 18.61 -16.02
C GLU A 119 -1.20 19.39 -16.47
N VAL A 120 -1.05 19.72 -17.75
CA VAL A 120 0.08 20.50 -18.29
C VAL A 120 0.16 21.87 -17.60
N LYS A 121 -0.96 22.59 -17.49
CA LYS A 121 -0.98 23.90 -16.79
C LYS A 121 -0.56 23.77 -15.32
N LEU A 122 -0.89 22.67 -14.69
CA LEU A 122 -0.56 22.45 -13.30
C LEU A 122 0.88 21.99 -13.10
N GLU A 123 1.44 21.22 -14.03
CA GLU A 123 2.85 20.78 -14.01
C GLU A 123 3.83 21.96 -13.98
N GLU A 124 3.48 23.11 -14.60
CA GLU A 124 4.26 24.33 -14.53
C GLU A 124 4.26 25.00 -13.14
N GLN A 125 3.28 24.67 -12.30
CA GLN A 125 3.07 25.27 -10.97
C GLN A 125 3.59 24.38 -9.82
N ILE A 126 3.81 23.09 -10.07
CA ILE A 126 4.30 22.18 -9.05
C ILE A 126 5.82 22.08 -9.03
N SER A 127 6.37 21.73 -7.88
CA SER A 127 7.81 21.56 -7.71
C SER A 127 8.31 20.29 -8.41
N ASN A 128 9.57 20.27 -8.89
CA ASN A 128 10.26 19.07 -9.39
C ASN A 128 10.30 17.91 -8.38
N LYS A 129 10.05 18.19 -7.09
CA LYS A 129 9.97 17.18 -6.03
C LYS A 129 8.58 16.56 -5.91
N GLU A 130 7.62 17.06 -6.66
CA GLU A 130 6.23 16.64 -6.68
C GLU A 130 5.84 16.01 -8.02
N ARG A 131 4.77 15.25 -8.00
CA ARG A 131 4.19 14.59 -9.17
C ARG A 131 2.67 14.49 -9.02
N ILE A 132 1.96 14.59 -10.12
CA ILE A 132 0.52 14.31 -10.19
C ILE A 132 0.32 12.79 -10.00
N TYR A 133 -0.47 12.42 -8.98
CA TYR A 133 -0.87 11.04 -8.69
C TYR A 133 -2.19 10.68 -9.36
N GLY A 134 -3.02 11.67 -9.62
CA GLY A 134 -4.26 11.52 -10.36
C GLY A 134 -5.00 12.85 -10.50
N ALA A 135 -5.60 13.06 -11.66
CA ALA A 135 -6.53 14.14 -11.91
C ALA A 135 -7.92 13.54 -12.11
N ILE A 136 -8.84 13.93 -11.25
CA ILE A 136 -10.19 13.37 -11.18
C ILE A 136 -11.18 14.42 -11.64
N ALA A 137 -11.87 14.15 -12.73
CA ALA A 137 -12.92 15.01 -13.26
C ALA A 137 -14.03 15.20 -12.22
N GLN A 138 -14.35 16.45 -11.92
CA GLN A 138 -15.40 16.82 -11.01
C GLN A 138 -16.67 17.25 -11.77
N SER A 139 -16.50 18.01 -12.83
CA SER A 139 -17.58 18.43 -13.70
C SER A 139 -17.04 18.92 -15.04
N PHE A 140 -17.93 18.90 -16.03
CA PHE A 140 -17.72 19.48 -17.35
C PHE A 140 -18.76 20.53 -17.65
N SER A 141 -18.45 21.45 -18.53
CA SER A 141 -19.35 22.50 -18.98
C SER A 141 -19.09 22.81 -20.45
N THR A 142 -20.16 23.15 -21.16
CA THR A 142 -20.11 23.82 -22.46
C THR A 142 -20.72 25.21 -22.33
N ASP A 143 -20.82 25.95 -23.43
CA ASP A 143 -21.54 27.19 -23.53
C ASP A 143 -23.01 27.10 -23.07
N ASP A 144 -23.69 25.98 -23.33
CA ASP A 144 -25.09 25.78 -23.00
C ASP A 144 -25.34 24.94 -21.73
N TYR A 145 -24.38 24.08 -21.34
CA TYR A 145 -24.55 23.11 -20.26
C TYR A 145 -23.46 23.26 -19.20
N ILE A 146 -23.86 23.36 -17.95
CA ILE A 146 -22.93 23.52 -16.81
C ILE A 146 -23.01 22.34 -15.84
N GLN A 147 -21.89 22.03 -15.17
CA GLN A 147 -21.77 21.04 -14.09
C GLN A 147 -22.25 19.62 -14.46
N GLN A 148 -22.00 19.19 -15.69
CA GLN A 148 -22.26 17.82 -16.10
C GLN A 148 -21.17 16.87 -15.58
N ILE A 149 -21.51 15.62 -15.32
CA ILE A 149 -20.50 14.57 -15.09
C ILE A 149 -20.00 14.02 -16.44
N GLU A 150 -18.86 13.33 -16.42
CA GLU A 150 -18.20 12.82 -17.63
C GLU A 150 -19.16 12.02 -18.55
N ASN A 151 -19.93 11.09 -17.97
CA ASN A 151 -20.86 10.27 -18.74
C ASN A 151 -22.02 11.07 -19.36
N ASP A 152 -22.37 12.22 -18.79
CA ASP A 152 -23.49 13.04 -19.25
C ASP A 152 -23.06 14.06 -20.29
N ILE A 153 -21.78 14.53 -20.24
CA ILE A 153 -21.25 15.50 -21.23
C ILE A 153 -20.92 14.83 -22.57
N ILE A 154 -20.53 13.55 -22.55
CA ILE A 154 -20.29 12.79 -23.79
C ILE A 154 -21.61 12.66 -24.55
N GLY A 155 -21.58 13.02 -25.83
CA GLY A 155 -22.76 13.04 -26.70
C GLY A 155 -23.50 14.39 -26.72
N MET A 156 -23.13 15.38 -25.89
CA MET A 156 -23.60 16.75 -26.00
C MET A 156 -22.83 17.51 -27.08
N THR A 157 -23.32 18.68 -27.45
CA THR A 157 -22.69 19.61 -28.43
C THR A 157 -22.26 20.92 -27.75
N GLY A 158 -21.45 21.75 -28.41
CA GLY A 158 -21.01 23.05 -27.90
C GLY A 158 -19.76 23.56 -28.59
N GLU A 159 -19.50 24.86 -28.52
CA GLU A 159 -18.33 25.52 -29.12
C GLU A 159 -17.07 25.36 -28.25
N GLU A 160 -17.25 25.39 -26.94
CA GLU A 160 -16.16 25.25 -25.95
C GLU A 160 -16.46 24.10 -24.99
N LEU A 161 -15.44 23.32 -24.67
CA LEU A 161 -15.52 22.28 -23.63
C LEU A 161 -14.53 22.63 -22.51
N THR A 162 -15.07 22.79 -21.30
CA THR A 162 -14.31 23.03 -20.09
C THR A 162 -14.48 21.89 -19.11
N GLY A 163 -13.36 21.27 -18.69
CA GLY A 163 -13.31 20.28 -17.62
C GLY A 163 -12.72 20.84 -16.34
N ASN A 164 -13.39 20.61 -15.21
CA ASN A 164 -12.90 20.96 -13.88
C ASN A 164 -12.42 19.70 -13.17
N PHE A 165 -11.19 19.72 -12.68
CA PHE A 165 -10.51 18.57 -12.12
C PHE A 165 -10.03 18.85 -10.70
N LYS A 166 -10.15 17.85 -9.83
CA LYS A 166 -9.41 17.80 -8.57
C LYS A 166 -8.16 16.97 -8.76
N VAL A 167 -7.01 17.60 -8.60
CA VAL A 167 -5.71 16.98 -8.86
C VAL A 167 -5.02 16.66 -7.54
N PHE A 168 -4.59 15.41 -7.39
CA PHE A 168 -3.89 14.88 -6.24
C PHE A 168 -2.40 14.81 -6.54
N ILE A 169 -1.61 15.50 -5.72
CA ILE A 169 -0.18 15.71 -5.93
C ILE A 169 0.58 15.11 -4.77
N GLY A 170 1.46 14.18 -5.07
CA GLY A 170 2.31 13.52 -4.09
C GLY A 170 3.80 13.78 -4.34
N ARG A 171 4.64 13.21 -3.47
CA ARG A 171 6.10 13.30 -3.58
C ARG A 171 6.61 12.47 -4.75
N ASN A 172 7.56 13.02 -5.52
CA ASN A 172 8.15 12.32 -6.66
C ASN A 172 9.20 11.27 -6.23
N THR A 173 9.95 11.50 -5.14
CA THR A 173 11.03 10.59 -4.68
C THR A 173 10.56 9.14 -4.45
N PRO A 174 9.43 8.85 -3.78
CA PRO A 174 8.97 7.47 -3.63
C PRO A 174 8.65 6.78 -4.95
N VAL A 175 8.14 7.53 -5.93
CA VAL A 175 7.84 7.00 -7.28
C VAL A 175 9.12 6.70 -8.05
N ILE A 176 10.13 7.58 -7.95
CA ILE A 176 11.46 7.35 -8.54
C ILE A 176 12.10 6.09 -7.93
N ASN A 177 12.04 5.94 -6.59
CA ASN A 177 12.56 4.75 -5.91
C ASN A 177 11.85 3.48 -6.36
N LEU A 178 10.54 3.54 -6.51
CA LEU A 178 9.69 2.46 -6.99
C LEU A 178 10.08 2.06 -8.42
N THR A 179 10.16 3.04 -9.33
CA THR A 179 10.56 2.82 -10.73
C THR A 179 11.96 2.22 -10.83
N ARG A 180 12.92 2.74 -10.05
CA ARG A 180 14.29 2.19 -10.01
C ARG A 180 14.27 0.72 -9.58
N MET A 181 13.53 0.38 -8.53
CA MET A 181 13.42 -0.99 -8.01
C MET A 181 12.87 -1.94 -9.07
N PHE A 182 11.83 -1.55 -9.80
CA PHE A 182 11.26 -2.36 -10.88
C PHE A 182 12.21 -2.52 -12.05
N ASN A 183 12.89 -1.45 -12.47
CA ASN A 183 13.90 -1.50 -13.53
C ASN A 183 15.06 -2.44 -13.18
N GLU A 184 15.51 -2.43 -11.91
CA GLU A 184 16.55 -3.34 -11.42
C GLU A 184 16.10 -4.82 -11.33
N LEU A 185 14.79 -5.09 -11.32
CA LEU A 185 14.21 -6.42 -11.45
C LEU A 185 14.01 -6.84 -12.91
N GLY A 186 14.25 -5.95 -13.87
CA GLY A 186 14.00 -6.17 -15.28
C GLY A 186 12.52 -6.18 -15.66
N ILE A 187 11.66 -5.56 -14.84
CA ILE A 187 10.20 -5.52 -15.01
C ILE A 187 9.76 -4.08 -15.23
N GLY A 188 8.99 -3.85 -16.30
CA GLY A 188 8.37 -2.55 -16.58
C GLY A 188 7.19 -2.26 -15.63
N ILE A 189 6.86 -0.98 -15.47
CA ILE A 189 5.61 -0.57 -14.83
C ILE A 189 4.63 -0.21 -15.93
N ALA A 190 3.60 -1.04 -16.12
CA ALA A 190 2.57 -0.84 -17.14
C ALA A 190 1.68 0.37 -16.81
N ARG A 191 1.32 0.50 -15.53
CA ARG A 191 0.46 1.58 -15.03
C ARG A 191 0.70 1.84 -13.54
N PHE A 192 0.68 3.10 -13.16
CA PHE A 192 0.51 3.49 -11.76
C PHE A 192 -0.97 3.75 -11.48
N TYR A 193 -1.49 3.20 -10.41
CA TYR A 193 -2.85 3.47 -9.96
C TYR A 193 -2.88 4.30 -8.70
N PHE A 194 -3.77 5.28 -8.66
CA PHE A 194 -4.08 5.99 -7.44
C PHE A 194 -4.87 5.05 -6.51
N ALA A 195 -4.25 4.67 -5.39
CA ALA A 195 -4.74 3.62 -4.50
C ALA A 195 -6.22 3.78 -4.06
N PRO A 196 -6.75 4.99 -3.78
CA PRO A 196 -8.16 5.19 -3.43
C PRO A 196 -9.13 4.68 -4.50
N LEU A 197 -8.82 4.90 -5.77
CA LEU A 197 -9.67 4.43 -6.87
C LEU A 197 -9.65 2.91 -6.98
N ALA A 198 -8.47 2.30 -6.78
CA ALA A 198 -8.34 0.85 -6.77
C ALA A 198 -9.14 0.24 -5.61
N SER A 199 -8.98 0.73 -4.38
CA SER A 199 -9.75 0.24 -3.22
C SER A 199 -11.25 0.38 -3.45
N ALA A 200 -11.72 1.53 -3.94
CA ALA A 200 -13.13 1.76 -4.23
C ALA A 200 -13.66 0.79 -5.29
N ARG A 201 -12.90 0.52 -6.36
CA ARG A 201 -13.27 -0.39 -7.44
C ARG A 201 -13.51 -1.82 -6.96
N SER A 202 -12.75 -2.28 -5.97
CA SER A 202 -12.89 -3.63 -5.40
C SER A 202 -13.99 -3.70 -4.32
N VAL A 203 -14.18 -2.66 -3.51
CA VAL A 203 -14.99 -2.70 -2.28
C VAL A 203 -16.38 -2.11 -2.47
N LEU A 204 -16.49 -0.92 -3.07
CA LEU A 204 -17.73 -0.16 -3.11
C LEU A 204 -18.68 -0.62 -4.24
N THR A 205 -19.96 -0.47 -4.00
CA THR A 205 -20.99 -0.63 -5.04
C THR A 205 -21.20 0.67 -5.79
N GLU A 206 -21.81 0.60 -6.98
CA GLU A 206 -22.19 1.79 -7.73
C GLU A 206 -23.21 2.65 -6.99
N ASP A 207 -24.16 2.02 -6.29
CA ASP A 207 -25.14 2.71 -5.47
C ASP A 207 -24.48 3.52 -4.35
N GLU A 208 -23.48 2.95 -3.69
CA GLU A 208 -22.73 3.64 -2.64
C GLU A 208 -21.95 4.83 -3.16
N THR A 209 -21.21 4.64 -4.26
CA THR A 209 -20.44 5.73 -4.87
C THR A 209 -21.32 6.83 -5.46
N ASN A 210 -22.51 6.46 -5.94
CA ASN A 210 -23.47 7.43 -6.49
C ASN A 210 -24.13 8.26 -5.39
N ASN A 211 -24.58 7.61 -4.30
CA ASN A 211 -25.35 8.26 -3.25
C ASN A 211 -24.51 8.93 -2.14
N GLY A 212 -23.21 8.72 -2.16
CA GLY A 212 -22.27 9.33 -1.23
C GLY A 212 -21.83 8.43 -0.10
N ILE A 213 -20.55 8.06 -0.08
CA ILE A 213 -19.91 7.13 0.85
C ILE A 213 -18.47 7.59 1.18
N GLY A 214 -18.05 7.38 2.41
CA GLY A 214 -16.65 7.47 2.80
C GLY A 214 -16.02 6.08 2.90
N LEU A 215 -14.85 5.88 2.30
CA LEU A 215 -14.05 4.67 2.41
C LEU A 215 -12.79 4.98 3.21
N ILE A 216 -12.67 4.40 4.40
CA ILE A 216 -11.48 4.53 5.25
C ILE A 216 -10.64 3.26 5.10
N ASP A 217 -9.40 3.41 4.65
CA ASP A 217 -8.42 2.33 4.53
C ASP A 217 -7.44 2.39 5.71
N PHE A 218 -7.62 1.52 6.70
CA PHE A 218 -6.74 1.36 7.84
C PHE A 218 -5.57 0.46 7.48
N GLY A 219 -4.46 1.04 7.00
CA GLY A 219 -3.24 0.33 6.73
C GLY A 219 -2.35 0.14 7.96
N ALA A 220 -1.17 -0.48 7.77
CA ALA A 220 -0.19 -0.62 8.85
C ALA A 220 0.58 0.68 9.11
N GLY A 221 1.06 1.35 8.05
CA GLY A 221 1.86 2.58 8.17
C GLY A 221 1.11 3.85 7.76
N SER A 222 -0.13 3.73 7.32
CA SER A 222 -0.95 4.88 6.91
C SER A 222 -2.42 4.56 6.99
N THR A 223 -3.23 5.59 7.27
CA THR A 223 -4.69 5.51 7.17
C THR A 223 -5.14 6.61 6.23
N SER A 224 -6.12 6.30 5.39
CA SER A 224 -6.65 7.27 4.43
C SER A 224 -8.17 7.21 4.35
N ILE A 225 -8.77 8.35 3.97
CA ILE A 225 -10.19 8.45 3.67
C ILE A 225 -10.40 8.95 2.25
N SER A 226 -11.30 8.28 1.53
CA SER A 226 -11.75 8.62 0.19
C SER A 226 -13.25 8.88 0.21
N ILE A 227 -13.70 10.00 -0.32
CA ILE A 227 -15.10 10.38 -0.30
C ILE A 227 -15.62 10.38 -1.73
N PHE A 228 -16.67 9.59 -1.97
CA PHE A 228 -17.29 9.43 -3.29
C PHE A 228 -18.71 9.98 -3.28
N LYS A 229 -19.12 10.61 -4.38
CA LYS A 229 -20.48 11.07 -4.67
C LYS A 229 -20.67 11.17 -6.18
N LYS A 230 -21.85 10.84 -6.69
CA LYS A 230 -22.14 10.80 -8.13
C LYS A 230 -21.13 9.96 -8.93
N LYS A 231 -20.62 8.87 -8.33
CA LYS A 231 -19.58 7.97 -8.87
C LYS A 231 -18.18 8.62 -8.97
N VAL A 232 -17.99 9.85 -8.50
CA VAL A 232 -16.75 10.61 -8.55
C VAL A 232 -16.07 10.63 -7.19
N LEU A 233 -14.74 10.51 -7.15
CA LEU A 233 -13.92 10.79 -5.97
C LEU A 233 -13.89 12.30 -5.76
N ILE A 234 -14.68 12.81 -4.80
CA ILE A 234 -14.80 14.25 -4.53
C ILE A 234 -13.77 14.74 -3.54
N ASP A 235 -13.25 13.86 -2.67
CA ASP A 235 -12.16 14.23 -1.75
C ASP A 235 -11.35 13.02 -1.29
N TYR A 236 -10.10 13.28 -0.91
CA TYR A 236 -9.15 12.29 -0.38
C TYR A 236 -8.21 12.92 0.63
N TYR A 237 -7.91 12.18 1.69
CA TYR A 237 -6.90 12.54 2.67
C TYR A 237 -6.22 11.31 3.24
N GLY A 238 -4.91 11.37 3.46
CA GLY A 238 -4.12 10.29 4.04
C GLY A 238 -3.12 10.78 5.07
N ILE A 239 -3.00 10.05 6.18
CA ILE A 239 -2.06 10.33 7.26
C ILE A 239 -1.03 9.19 7.39
N PRO A 240 0.22 9.48 7.79
CA PRO A 240 1.26 8.48 7.99
C PRO A 240 1.15 7.81 9.37
N PHE A 241 -0.07 7.44 9.77
CA PHE A 241 -0.40 6.69 10.98
C PHE A 241 -1.31 5.53 10.64
N GLY A 242 -1.10 4.38 11.29
CA GLY A 242 -1.89 3.18 11.09
C GLY A 242 -1.65 2.14 12.17
N ALA A 243 -2.06 0.91 11.92
CA ALA A 243 -2.00 -0.17 12.90
C ALA A 243 -0.57 -0.54 13.39
N GLY A 244 0.48 -0.14 12.66
CA GLY A 244 1.87 -0.27 13.09
C GLY A 244 2.22 0.66 14.26
N ASN A 245 1.58 1.84 14.33
CA ASN A 245 1.75 2.75 15.46
C ASN A 245 1.18 2.15 16.75
N ILE A 246 0.06 1.41 16.66
CA ILE A 246 -0.49 0.66 17.80
C ILE A 246 0.52 -0.38 18.31
N THR A 247 1.19 -1.09 17.39
CA THR A 247 2.25 -2.04 17.75
C THR A 247 3.39 -1.34 18.49
N GLY A 248 3.81 -0.17 18.00
CA GLY A 248 4.81 0.67 18.67
C GLY A 248 4.38 1.11 20.06
N ASP A 249 3.13 1.52 20.25
CA ASP A 249 2.60 1.91 21.57
C ASP A 249 2.59 0.72 22.53
N ILE A 250 2.14 -0.46 22.09
CA ILE A 250 2.15 -1.69 22.90
C ILE A 250 3.59 -2.09 23.26
N ASN A 251 4.53 -1.99 22.32
CA ASN A 251 5.95 -2.23 22.55
C ASN A 251 6.49 -1.35 23.68
N LEU A 252 6.20 -0.04 23.63
CA LEU A 252 6.68 0.93 24.61
C LEU A 252 6.01 0.77 25.98
N GLU A 253 4.66 0.65 26.01
CA GLU A 253 3.89 0.61 27.24
C GLU A 253 4.03 -0.72 28.00
N CYS A 254 4.18 -1.84 27.27
CA CYS A 254 4.30 -3.16 27.86
C CYS A 254 5.75 -3.66 27.95
N GLY A 255 6.73 -2.93 27.44
CA GLY A 255 8.16 -3.33 27.45
C GLY A 255 8.45 -4.59 26.63
N LEU A 256 7.72 -4.81 25.51
CA LEU A 256 7.81 -6.00 24.68
C LEU A 256 8.64 -5.75 23.43
N THR A 257 9.09 -6.82 22.78
CA THR A 257 9.64 -6.71 21.41
C THR A 257 8.50 -6.37 20.42
N GLU A 258 8.84 -5.73 19.30
CA GLU A 258 7.86 -5.38 18.25
C GLU A 258 7.09 -6.61 17.75
N THR A 259 7.77 -7.75 17.61
CA THR A 259 7.14 -9.01 17.18
C THR A 259 6.12 -9.51 18.20
N LEU A 260 6.45 -9.48 19.49
CA LEU A 260 5.51 -9.87 20.56
C LEU A 260 4.34 -8.90 20.65
N ALA A 261 4.59 -7.60 20.57
CA ALA A 261 3.55 -6.57 20.57
C ALA A 261 2.56 -6.77 19.40
N GLU A 262 3.07 -7.04 18.19
CA GLU A 262 2.24 -7.32 17.01
C GLU A 262 1.41 -8.60 17.18
N ASN A 263 2.00 -9.65 17.73
CA ASN A 263 1.29 -10.92 17.99
C ASN A 263 0.19 -10.73 19.05
N LEU A 264 0.47 -9.99 20.11
CA LEU A 264 -0.54 -9.67 21.14
C LEU A 264 -1.68 -8.84 20.57
N LYS A 265 -1.35 -7.80 19.81
CA LYS A 265 -2.35 -6.97 19.13
C LYS A 265 -3.28 -7.81 18.26
N LYS A 266 -2.74 -8.75 17.48
CA LYS A 266 -3.53 -9.61 16.58
C LYS A 266 -4.35 -10.65 17.31
N SER A 267 -3.84 -11.21 18.40
CA SER A 267 -4.45 -12.36 19.07
C SER A 267 -5.46 -11.96 20.16
N TYR A 268 -5.23 -10.82 20.82
CA TYR A 268 -5.99 -10.41 21.99
C TYR A 268 -6.49 -8.97 21.92
N GLY A 269 -6.02 -8.19 20.93
CA GLY A 269 -6.34 -6.78 20.82
C GLY A 269 -7.77 -6.51 20.37
N GLY A 270 -8.34 -5.43 20.86
CA GLY A 270 -9.63 -4.94 20.43
C GLY A 270 -9.94 -3.55 21.01
N CYS A 271 -10.88 -2.86 20.36
CA CYS A 271 -11.29 -1.53 20.77
C CYS A 271 -12.36 -1.60 21.88
N LEU A 272 -12.27 -0.68 22.82
CA LEU A 272 -13.29 -0.39 23.82
C LEU A 272 -14.24 0.68 23.29
N THR A 273 -15.52 0.57 23.67
CA THR A 273 -16.57 1.54 23.36
C THR A 273 -17.24 1.98 24.66
N GLU A 274 -18.09 2.99 24.64
CA GLU A 274 -18.84 3.41 25.84
C GLU A 274 -19.69 2.26 26.42
N SER A 275 -20.23 1.40 25.55
CA SER A 275 -21.02 0.24 25.96
C SER A 275 -20.20 -1.01 26.28
N LEU A 276 -18.91 -1.04 25.89
CA LEU A 276 -18.00 -2.17 26.08
C LEU A 276 -16.70 -1.69 26.74
N THR A 277 -16.71 -1.63 28.05
CA THR A 277 -15.60 -1.13 28.87
C THR A 277 -14.53 -2.17 29.19
N SER A 278 -14.80 -3.46 28.90
CA SER A 278 -13.89 -4.56 29.09
C SER A 278 -14.10 -5.62 28.01
N ILE A 279 -13.02 -6.11 27.41
CA ILE A 279 -13.07 -7.21 26.44
C ILE A 279 -12.83 -8.54 27.15
N ASN A 280 -11.87 -8.57 28.09
CA ASN A 280 -11.47 -9.78 28.77
C ASN A 280 -10.65 -9.45 30.02
N ASP A 281 -11.02 -10.00 31.15
CA ASP A 281 -10.33 -9.76 32.43
C ASP A 281 -9.08 -10.65 32.65
N LYS A 282 -8.62 -11.37 31.62
CA LYS A 282 -7.41 -12.18 31.66
C LYS A 282 -6.16 -11.32 31.68
N THR A 283 -5.16 -11.80 32.45
CA THR A 283 -3.80 -11.29 32.38
C THR A 283 -2.93 -12.32 31.65
N LEU A 284 -2.26 -11.86 30.60
CA LEU A 284 -1.34 -12.66 29.80
C LEU A 284 0.02 -12.70 30.51
N GLN A 285 0.62 -13.88 30.59
CA GLN A 285 2.00 -14.06 31.04
C GLN A 285 2.88 -14.32 29.82
N ILE A 286 3.85 -13.46 29.61
CA ILE A 286 4.70 -13.47 28.43
C ILE A 286 6.11 -13.81 28.87
N GLU A 287 6.65 -14.90 28.35
CA GLU A 287 8.05 -15.26 28.51
C GLU A 287 8.93 -14.38 27.64
N THR A 288 10.01 -13.87 28.21
CA THR A 288 11.05 -13.14 27.49
C THR A 288 12.25 -14.05 27.27
N GLU A 289 13.00 -13.83 26.18
CA GLU A 289 14.16 -14.66 25.81
C GLU A 289 15.25 -14.68 26.90
N ASP A 290 15.32 -13.67 27.74
CA ASP A 290 16.36 -13.48 28.78
C ASP A 290 16.08 -14.21 30.10
N GLN A 291 15.08 -15.12 30.15
CA GLN A 291 14.66 -15.82 31.39
C GLN A 291 14.35 -14.89 32.57
N SER A 292 14.05 -13.63 32.28
CA SER A 292 13.57 -12.64 33.24
C SER A 292 12.16 -13.02 33.73
N PRO A 293 11.71 -12.49 34.89
CA PRO A 293 10.36 -12.76 35.33
C PRO A 293 9.35 -12.43 34.23
N TYR A 294 8.31 -13.27 34.09
CA TYR A 294 7.25 -13.07 33.09
C TYR A 294 6.71 -11.65 33.13
N ILE A 295 6.57 -11.04 31.93
CA ILE A 295 5.86 -9.79 31.77
C ILE A 295 4.36 -10.10 31.84
N GLN A 296 3.64 -9.39 32.72
CA GLN A 296 2.20 -9.53 32.85
C GLN A 296 1.48 -8.39 32.12
N VAL A 297 0.65 -8.74 31.14
CA VAL A 297 -0.14 -7.78 30.38
C VAL A 297 -1.62 -8.09 30.52
N PRO A 298 -2.38 -7.27 31.29
CA PRO A 298 -3.83 -7.38 31.31
C PRO A 298 -4.42 -7.09 29.93
N VAL A 299 -5.34 -7.92 29.44
CA VAL A 299 -5.98 -7.74 28.14
C VAL A 299 -6.76 -6.43 28.05
N ASN A 300 -7.35 -5.99 29.16
CA ASN A 300 -8.04 -4.69 29.21
C ASN A 300 -7.08 -3.52 29.03
N TYR A 301 -5.89 -3.55 29.67
CA TYR A 301 -4.86 -2.53 29.47
C TYR A 301 -4.37 -2.49 28.03
N LEU A 302 -4.15 -3.68 27.41
CA LEU A 302 -3.84 -3.78 25.99
C LEU A 302 -4.92 -3.11 25.13
N SER A 303 -6.20 -3.32 25.47
CA SER A 303 -7.33 -2.75 24.75
C SER A 303 -7.44 -1.23 24.96
N GLU A 304 -7.07 -0.71 26.13
CA GLU A 304 -6.99 0.73 26.38
C GLU A 304 -5.93 1.41 25.50
N ILE A 305 -4.73 0.82 25.40
CA ILE A 305 -3.66 1.32 24.53
C ILE A 305 -4.14 1.36 23.07
N ILE A 306 -4.71 0.25 22.59
CA ILE A 306 -5.24 0.13 21.22
C ILE A 306 -6.31 1.19 20.97
N THR A 307 -7.28 1.30 21.88
CA THR A 307 -8.41 2.22 21.73
C THR A 307 -7.96 3.68 21.71
N ALA A 308 -6.98 4.04 22.54
CA ALA A 308 -6.42 5.39 22.56
C ALA A 308 -5.85 5.79 21.19
N ARG A 309 -5.06 4.91 20.59
CA ARG A 309 -4.46 5.18 19.26
C ARG A 309 -5.51 5.16 18.14
N GLU A 310 -6.45 4.21 18.17
CA GLU A 310 -7.52 4.17 17.17
C GLU A 310 -8.41 5.41 17.22
N ARG A 311 -8.73 5.93 18.43
CA ARG A 311 -9.46 7.19 18.58
C ARG A 311 -8.73 8.36 17.91
N GLU A 312 -7.43 8.47 18.07
CA GLU A 312 -6.64 9.52 17.42
C GLU A 312 -6.68 9.44 15.89
N ILE A 313 -6.55 8.21 15.36
CA ILE A 313 -6.61 7.98 13.90
C ILE A 313 -8.00 8.31 13.37
N ILE A 314 -9.05 7.87 14.06
CA ILE A 314 -10.44 8.13 13.67
C ILE A 314 -10.74 9.64 13.74
N ASP A 315 -10.34 10.32 14.82
CA ASP A 315 -10.54 11.76 14.98
C ASP A 315 -9.91 12.55 13.82
N ALA A 316 -8.69 12.17 13.40
CA ALA A 316 -8.05 12.79 12.25
C ALA A 316 -8.86 12.60 10.95
N MET A 317 -9.44 11.42 10.73
CA MET A 317 -10.30 11.15 9.57
C MET A 317 -11.60 11.94 9.63
N LEU A 318 -12.24 12.00 10.79
CA LEU A 318 -13.48 12.76 10.99
C LEU A 318 -13.26 14.26 10.85
N TYR A 319 -12.14 14.78 11.33
CA TYR A 319 -11.76 16.18 11.12
C TYR A 319 -11.66 16.49 9.64
N GLU A 320 -11.05 15.63 8.82
CA GLU A 320 -10.95 15.87 7.37
C GLU A 320 -12.31 15.84 6.66
N ILE A 321 -13.23 14.95 7.09
CA ILE A 321 -14.62 14.97 6.59
C ILE A 321 -15.30 16.32 6.89
N GLN A 322 -15.11 16.85 8.08
CA GLN A 322 -15.68 18.15 8.47
C GLN A 322 -15.04 19.29 7.68
N ARG A 323 -13.71 19.29 7.60
CA ARG A 323 -12.93 20.31 6.89
C ARG A 323 -13.24 20.38 5.39
N SER A 324 -13.52 19.23 4.78
CA SER A 324 -13.88 19.17 3.36
C SER A 324 -15.30 19.65 3.05
N GLY A 325 -16.13 19.87 4.08
CA GLY A 325 -17.54 20.23 3.91
C GLY A 325 -18.44 19.09 3.39
N THR A 326 -17.91 17.86 3.32
CA THR A 326 -18.61 16.71 2.73
C THR A 326 -19.50 15.94 3.70
N THR A 327 -19.64 16.41 4.94
CA THR A 327 -20.40 15.74 6.01
C THR A 327 -21.82 15.34 5.57
N ARG A 328 -22.51 16.20 4.81
CA ARG A 328 -23.88 15.94 4.32
C ARG A 328 -23.91 15.01 3.11
N ASP A 329 -22.76 14.74 2.50
CA ASP A 329 -22.65 13.93 1.29
C ASP A 329 -22.54 12.44 1.61
N LEU A 330 -22.20 12.05 2.84
CA LEU A 330 -22.01 10.68 3.28
C LEU A 330 -23.34 9.98 3.63
N ARG A 331 -24.29 9.96 2.70
CA ARG A 331 -25.64 9.38 2.93
C ARG A 331 -25.62 7.88 3.15
N ARG A 332 -24.62 7.18 2.59
CA ARG A 332 -24.41 5.74 2.78
C ARG A 332 -23.45 5.44 3.94
N GLY A 333 -22.99 6.46 4.68
CA GLY A 333 -22.12 6.35 5.81
C GLY A 333 -20.67 6.07 5.44
N LEU A 334 -20.02 5.20 6.23
CA LEU A 334 -18.61 4.86 6.11
C LEU A 334 -18.41 3.37 5.87
N VAL A 335 -17.45 3.04 5.03
CA VAL A 335 -16.89 1.69 4.88
C VAL A 335 -15.46 1.72 5.41
N ILE A 336 -15.11 0.77 6.28
CA ILE A 336 -13.74 0.61 6.75
C ILE A 336 -13.10 -0.61 6.11
N THR A 337 -11.87 -0.50 5.66
CA THR A 337 -11.11 -1.55 4.97
C THR A 337 -9.63 -1.49 5.36
N GLY A 338 -8.78 -2.32 4.72
CA GLY A 338 -7.37 -2.44 5.07
C GLY A 338 -7.12 -3.43 6.21
N GLY A 339 -5.86 -3.80 6.43
CA GLY A 339 -5.49 -4.79 7.45
C GLY A 339 -5.83 -4.36 8.88
N GLY A 340 -5.74 -3.05 9.18
CA GLY A 340 -6.12 -2.48 10.48
C GLY A 340 -7.62 -2.61 10.77
N SER A 341 -8.47 -2.65 9.74
CA SER A 341 -9.93 -2.81 9.92
C SER A 341 -10.33 -4.17 10.50
N GLU A 342 -9.40 -5.13 10.57
CA GLU A 342 -9.61 -6.42 11.24
C GLU A 342 -9.61 -6.31 12.77
N MET A 343 -9.20 -5.17 13.33
CA MET A 343 -9.22 -4.94 14.78
C MET A 343 -10.61 -5.17 15.34
N LEU A 344 -10.69 -6.00 16.39
CA LEU A 344 -11.94 -6.32 17.04
C LEU A 344 -12.64 -5.04 17.54
N ASN A 345 -13.93 -4.91 17.30
CA ASN A 345 -14.79 -3.78 17.69
C ASN A 345 -14.45 -2.42 17.04
N LEU A 346 -13.48 -2.33 16.10
CA LEU A 346 -13.16 -1.06 15.43
C LEU A 346 -14.39 -0.47 14.70
N THR A 347 -15.18 -1.30 14.04
CA THR A 347 -16.43 -0.85 13.38
C THR A 347 -17.39 -0.17 14.36
N ALA A 348 -17.53 -0.72 15.58
CA ALA A 348 -18.35 -0.14 16.63
C ALA A 348 -17.79 1.19 17.13
N LEU A 349 -16.47 1.27 17.33
CA LEU A 349 -15.78 2.48 17.76
C LEU A 349 -15.92 3.61 16.71
N VAL A 350 -15.71 3.31 15.43
CA VAL A 350 -15.87 4.30 14.34
C VAL A 350 -17.33 4.78 14.29
N LYS A 351 -18.31 3.89 14.45
CA LYS A 351 -19.73 4.25 14.50
C LYS A 351 -20.06 5.15 15.69
N GLU A 352 -19.54 4.83 16.88
CA GLU A 352 -19.72 5.63 18.10
C GLU A 352 -19.20 7.04 17.92
N MET A 353 -17.95 7.17 17.43
CA MET A 353 -17.30 8.47 17.29
C MET A 353 -17.86 9.33 16.15
N SER A 354 -18.27 8.70 15.05
CA SER A 354 -18.70 9.40 13.84
C SER A 354 -20.20 9.68 13.76
N GLY A 355 -21.01 8.87 14.44
CA GLY A 355 -22.47 8.88 14.27
C GLY A 355 -22.98 8.35 12.93
N TYR A 356 -22.09 7.99 11.98
CA TYR A 356 -22.48 7.41 10.71
C TYR A 356 -22.80 5.93 10.82
N MET A 357 -23.54 5.41 9.83
CA MET A 357 -23.59 3.96 9.62
C MET A 357 -22.22 3.49 9.14
N VAL A 358 -21.67 2.46 9.79
CA VAL A 358 -20.34 1.93 9.47
C VAL A 358 -20.42 0.45 9.17
N LYS A 359 -19.78 0.03 8.09
CA LYS A 359 -19.61 -1.39 7.75
C LYS A 359 -18.17 -1.71 7.39
N LYS A 360 -17.78 -2.96 7.57
CA LYS A 360 -16.50 -3.48 7.09
C LYS A 360 -16.59 -3.80 5.60
N GLY A 361 -15.56 -3.41 4.85
CA GLY A 361 -15.41 -3.64 3.42
C GLY A 361 -14.27 -4.60 3.12
N ALA A 362 -14.50 -5.46 2.14
CA ALA A 362 -13.51 -6.36 1.56
C ALA A 362 -13.75 -6.46 0.06
N PRO A 363 -12.79 -6.96 -0.74
CA PRO A 363 -13.00 -7.15 -2.16
C PRO A 363 -14.22 -8.01 -2.43
N ARG A 364 -15.10 -7.53 -3.30
CA ARG A 364 -16.30 -8.25 -3.68
C ARG A 364 -15.94 -9.37 -4.68
N HIS A 365 -16.70 -10.46 -4.68
CA HIS A 365 -16.48 -11.58 -5.56
C HIS A 365 -16.79 -11.22 -7.03
N LYS A 366 -15.90 -10.46 -7.66
CA LYS A 366 -15.95 -10.08 -9.08
C LYS A 366 -15.03 -10.94 -9.95
N PHE A 367 -14.35 -11.92 -9.36
CA PHE A 367 -13.41 -12.82 -10.00
C PHE A 367 -13.37 -14.19 -9.30
N VAL A 368 -12.86 -15.19 -10.00
CA VAL A 368 -12.64 -16.53 -9.46
C VAL A 368 -11.25 -16.60 -8.83
N ALA A 369 -11.16 -17.13 -7.63
CA ALA A 369 -9.89 -17.15 -6.86
C ALA A 369 -9.68 -18.49 -6.14
N THR A 370 -9.98 -19.61 -6.80
CA THR A 370 -9.82 -20.96 -6.24
C THR A 370 -8.36 -21.17 -5.83
N GLY A 371 -8.13 -21.50 -4.54
CA GLY A 371 -6.79 -21.62 -3.96
C GLY A 371 -6.11 -20.29 -3.62
N ASN A 372 -6.72 -19.14 -3.94
CA ASN A 372 -6.22 -17.79 -3.69
C ASN A 372 -7.25 -16.91 -2.98
N GLU A 373 -8.11 -17.49 -2.14
CA GLU A 373 -9.22 -16.81 -1.45
C GLU A 373 -8.75 -15.66 -0.54
N SER A 374 -7.47 -15.64 -0.19
CA SER A 374 -6.85 -14.54 0.56
C SER A 374 -6.97 -13.18 -0.14
N ILE A 375 -7.22 -13.14 -1.45
CA ILE A 375 -7.48 -11.91 -2.21
C ILE A 375 -8.78 -11.21 -1.75
N PHE A 376 -9.73 -11.94 -1.15
CA PHE A 376 -10.98 -11.40 -0.65
C PHE A 376 -10.90 -10.84 0.77
N LYS A 377 -9.72 -10.81 1.38
CA LYS A 377 -9.51 -10.17 2.68
C LYS A 377 -9.46 -8.66 2.54
N SER A 378 -9.85 -7.94 3.59
CA SER A 378 -9.85 -6.48 3.63
C SER A 378 -8.47 -5.85 3.37
N ASP A 379 -7.39 -6.57 3.68
CA ASP A 379 -6.00 -6.14 3.47
C ASP A 379 -5.51 -6.31 2.01
N SER A 380 -6.36 -6.75 1.10
CA SER A 380 -6.06 -6.95 -0.32
C SER A 380 -6.90 -6.06 -1.25
N CYS A 381 -7.63 -5.08 -0.69
CA CYS A 381 -8.56 -4.24 -1.45
C CYS A 381 -7.88 -3.44 -2.58
N VAL A 382 -6.71 -2.87 -2.31
CA VAL A 382 -5.93 -2.14 -3.33
C VAL A 382 -5.49 -3.08 -4.45
N LEU A 383 -4.91 -4.22 -4.08
CA LEU A 383 -4.42 -5.22 -5.03
C LEU A 383 -5.54 -5.75 -5.95
N ALA A 384 -6.65 -6.17 -5.35
CA ALA A 384 -7.84 -6.63 -6.07
C ALA A 384 -8.40 -5.55 -7.00
N GLY A 385 -8.43 -4.30 -6.52
CA GLY A 385 -8.88 -3.17 -7.31
C GLY A 385 -7.99 -2.85 -8.49
N MET A 386 -6.67 -2.92 -8.33
CA MET A 386 -5.72 -2.75 -9.43
C MET A 386 -5.90 -3.80 -10.53
N ILE A 387 -6.14 -5.05 -10.15
CA ILE A 387 -6.43 -6.12 -11.12
C ILE A 387 -7.70 -5.80 -11.93
N LEU A 388 -8.76 -5.32 -11.24
CA LEU A 388 -10.01 -4.93 -11.91
C LEU A 388 -9.84 -3.73 -12.85
N LEU A 389 -9.09 -2.70 -12.43
CA LEU A 389 -8.81 -1.52 -13.26
C LEU A 389 -7.96 -1.90 -14.48
N ALA A 390 -6.90 -2.69 -14.28
CA ALA A 390 -6.03 -3.15 -15.35
C ALA A 390 -6.78 -4.03 -16.38
N ARG A 391 -7.74 -4.83 -15.91
CA ARG A 391 -8.64 -5.57 -16.80
C ARG A 391 -9.47 -4.62 -17.65
N ASP A 392 -10.10 -3.63 -17.02
CA ASP A 392 -11.00 -2.67 -17.68
C ASP A 392 -10.22 -1.79 -18.68
N GLU A 393 -8.94 -1.48 -18.42
CA GLU A 393 -8.02 -0.75 -19.30
C GLU A 393 -7.27 -1.64 -20.31
N ASN A 394 -7.61 -2.92 -20.42
CA ASN A 394 -7.01 -3.87 -21.38
C ASN A 394 -5.47 -4.05 -21.23
N ILE A 395 -4.93 -3.91 -20.04
CA ILE A 395 -3.50 -4.10 -19.76
C ILE A 395 -3.11 -5.58 -19.84
N ASN A 396 -1.94 -5.87 -20.40
CA ASN A 396 -1.29 -7.18 -20.38
C ASN A 396 0.12 -7.07 -19.81
N CYS A 397 0.41 -7.79 -18.74
CA CYS A 397 1.65 -7.73 -17.97
C CYS A 397 2.63 -8.88 -18.26
N GLY A 398 2.20 -9.95 -18.93
CA GLY A 398 3.01 -11.15 -19.07
C GLY A 398 2.72 -11.94 -20.34
N LEU A 399 3.56 -12.96 -20.54
CA LEU A 399 3.43 -13.94 -21.61
C LEU A 399 3.56 -15.33 -20.97
N TYR A 400 2.81 -16.31 -21.50
CA TYR A 400 3.14 -17.69 -21.25
C TYR A 400 4.49 -17.99 -21.86
N GLU A 401 5.38 -18.71 -21.16
CA GLU A 401 6.56 -19.29 -21.80
C GLU A 401 6.04 -20.36 -22.77
N THR A 402 6.00 -20.04 -24.04
CA THR A 402 5.92 -21.07 -25.06
C THR A 402 7.17 -21.92 -24.90
N ILE A 403 7.00 -23.18 -24.53
CA ILE A 403 8.02 -24.20 -24.72
C ILE A 403 8.21 -24.20 -26.25
N GLU A 404 9.22 -23.50 -26.76
CA GLU A 404 9.70 -23.76 -28.09
C GLU A 404 10.17 -25.22 -28.02
N GLU A 405 9.35 -26.15 -28.51
CA GLU A 405 9.81 -27.45 -28.91
C GLU A 405 10.94 -27.18 -29.90
N THR A 406 12.17 -27.25 -29.44
CA THR A 406 13.33 -27.31 -30.32
C THR A 406 13.00 -28.46 -31.27
N PRO A 407 12.87 -28.22 -32.59
CA PRO A 407 12.65 -29.31 -33.53
C PRO A 407 13.80 -30.30 -33.29
N ALA A 408 13.45 -31.54 -32.94
CA ALA A 408 14.44 -32.58 -32.79
C ALA A 408 15.23 -32.60 -34.11
N GLU A 409 16.51 -32.27 -34.04
CA GLU A 409 17.41 -32.47 -35.17
C GLU A 409 17.17 -33.86 -35.71
N PRO A 410 16.91 -34.05 -37.01
CA PRO A 410 16.75 -35.40 -37.57
C PRO A 410 18.06 -36.14 -37.31
N ALA A 411 17.97 -37.25 -36.59
CA ALA A 411 19.08 -38.10 -36.31
C ALA A 411 19.84 -38.37 -37.59
N GLU A 412 21.08 -37.92 -37.69
CA GLU A 412 21.99 -38.23 -38.80
C GLU A 412 22.13 -39.78 -38.84
N VAL A 413 21.60 -40.36 -39.89
CA VAL A 413 21.78 -41.76 -40.20
C VAL A 413 23.25 -41.93 -40.65
N ILE A 414 24.11 -42.39 -39.73
CA ILE A 414 25.47 -42.75 -40.03
C ILE A 414 25.41 -43.99 -40.98
N PRO A 415 25.95 -43.88 -42.21
CA PRO A 415 26.02 -45.06 -43.09
C PRO A 415 27.03 -46.05 -42.53
N VAL A 416 26.56 -47.26 -42.26
CA VAL A 416 27.39 -48.42 -41.91
C VAL A 416 28.18 -48.82 -43.11
N MET A 417 29.51 -48.64 -43.09
CA MET A 417 30.45 -49.26 -44.03
C MET A 417 30.90 -50.62 -43.48
N PRO A 418 31.07 -51.64 -44.36
CA PRO A 418 31.38 -53.00 -43.91
C PRO A 418 32.87 -53.15 -43.53
N GLY A 419 33.09 -54.03 -42.60
CA GLY A 419 34.30 -54.24 -41.87
C GLY A 419 35.52 -54.65 -42.68
N ASP A 420 36.65 -54.46 -42.02
CA ASP A 420 37.83 -55.28 -42.27
C ASP A 420 38.50 -55.64 -40.94
N ASP A 421 38.70 -56.93 -40.76
CA ASP A 421 39.35 -57.54 -39.62
C ASP A 421 40.86 -57.27 -39.65
N THR A 422 41.43 -56.77 -38.55
CA THR A 422 42.77 -57.20 -38.13
C THR A 422 43.01 -56.97 -36.66
N VAL A 423 43.32 -58.06 -36.03
CA VAL A 423 43.81 -58.34 -34.68
C VAL A 423 45.16 -57.65 -34.41
N ASN A 424 45.36 -57.08 -33.25
CA ASN A 424 46.50 -57.31 -32.35
C ASN A 424 46.39 -56.40 -31.09
N SER A 425 46.23 -57.02 -30.04
CA SER A 425 46.82 -57.37 -28.77
C SER A 425 47.98 -56.51 -28.25
N ILE A 426 47.93 -56.41 -26.88
CA ILE A 426 49.05 -56.20 -25.92
C ILE A 426 49.36 -54.72 -25.64
N ASP A 427 49.51 -54.21 -24.43
CA ASP A 427 49.67 -54.68 -23.07
C ASP A 427 49.48 -53.50 -22.08
N THR A 428 48.97 -53.80 -20.96
CA THR A 428 49.37 -53.45 -19.56
C THR A 428 50.37 -52.29 -19.36
N ASP A 429 50.12 -51.36 -18.47
CA ASP A 429 50.55 -51.42 -17.07
C ASP A 429 50.50 -50.07 -16.35
N SER A 430 50.08 -50.14 -15.15
CA SER A 430 50.52 -49.54 -13.89
C SER A 430 50.51 -48.01 -13.67
N THR A 431 49.74 -47.66 -12.71
CA THR A 431 50.09 -47.06 -11.39
C THR A 431 50.92 -45.78 -11.40
N GLU A 432 50.40 -44.80 -10.70
CA GLU A 432 50.84 -44.35 -9.37
C GLU A 432 50.29 -42.94 -9.06
N THR A 433 49.64 -42.87 -7.94
CA THR A 433 49.61 -41.67 -7.11
C THR A 433 50.97 -41.52 -6.41
N PRO A 434 51.41 -40.33 -6.04
CA PRO A 434 51.39 -40.09 -4.60
C PRO A 434 51.05 -38.68 -4.13
N ASP A 435 50.51 -38.68 -2.91
CA ASP A 435 50.51 -37.61 -1.93
C ASP A 435 51.81 -36.83 -1.83
N THR A 436 51.67 -35.56 -1.46
CA THR A 436 52.45 -35.02 -0.30
C THR A 436 51.93 -33.67 0.17
N GLU A 437 51.56 -33.67 1.40
CA GLU A 437 51.51 -32.52 2.34
C GLU A 437 52.75 -31.64 2.28
N LYS A 438 52.56 -30.37 2.56
CA LYS A 438 53.46 -29.59 3.45
C LYS A 438 52.78 -28.39 4.08
N THR A 439 52.53 -28.55 5.33
CA THR A 439 52.53 -27.61 6.46
C THR A 439 53.57 -26.52 6.30
N GLY A 440 53.18 -25.32 6.65
CA GLY A 440 54.07 -24.19 6.90
C GLY A 440 53.52 -23.37 8.06
N GLU A 441 54.23 -23.45 9.16
CA GLU A 441 53.95 -22.87 10.47
C GLU A 441 54.08 -21.32 10.49
N ILE A 442 53.32 -20.76 11.42
CA ILE A 442 53.33 -19.39 11.94
C ILE A 442 54.61 -19.15 12.75
N PRO A 443 55.13 -17.95 12.82
CA PRO A 443 55.74 -17.50 14.07
C PRO A 443 54.94 -16.36 14.73
N ALA A 444 54.65 -16.59 16.00
CA ALA A 444 54.19 -15.62 16.97
C ALA A 444 55.30 -14.59 17.27
N ALA A 445 54.89 -13.36 17.49
CA ALA A 445 55.70 -12.36 18.15
C ALA A 445 54.87 -11.75 19.27
N GLU A 446 55.32 -12.01 20.49
CA GLU A 446 54.97 -11.34 21.73
C GLU A 446 55.40 -9.85 21.70
N THR A 447 54.62 -9.02 22.35
CA THR A 447 55.04 -7.95 23.29
C THR A 447 53.76 -7.19 23.62
N GLY A 448 53.27 -7.13 24.82
CA GLY A 448 53.87 -6.42 25.93
C GLY A 448 52.89 -5.33 26.31
N THR A 449 51.98 -5.62 27.25
CA THR A 449 51.12 -4.68 27.96
C THR A 449 51.95 -3.74 28.84
N PRO A 450 51.55 -2.50 29.04
CA PRO A 450 51.65 -1.89 30.37
C PRO A 450 50.29 -1.43 30.88
N GLU A 451 49.99 -1.83 32.11
CA GLU A 451 48.91 -1.30 32.95
C GLU A 451 49.06 0.23 33.17
N PRO A 452 47.99 0.98 33.21
CA PRO A 452 48.01 2.31 33.82
C PRO A 452 47.61 2.25 35.29
N LYS A 453 48.43 2.94 36.06
CA LYS A 453 48.37 3.17 37.48
C LYS A 453 47.04 3.75 37.95
N ARG A 454 46.57 3.23 39.10
CA ARG A 454 45.51 3.81 39.93
C ARG A 454 45.92 5.22 40.38
N GLU A 455 45.14 6.21 40.06
CA GLU A 455 45.10 7.51 40.72
C GLU A 455 43.94 7.59 41.70
N GLU A 456 44.21 8.15 42.86
CA GLU A 456 43.37 8.27 44.04
C GLU A 456 42.20 9.24 43.81
N LYS A 457 41.02 8.90 44.33
CA LYS A 457 39.81 9.73 44.32
C LYS A 457 39.95 10.88 45.33
N PRO A 458 39.70 12.13 44.94
CA PRO A 458 39.45 13.19 45.93
C PRO A 458 38.04 13.14 46.49
N LYS A 459 37.90 13.59 47.72
CA LYS A 459 36.72 13.58 48.58
C LYS A 459 35.51 14.30 47.96
N ARG A 460 34.36 13.71 48.19
CA ARG A 460 33.01 14.24 47.89
C ARG A 460 32.79 15.56 48.68
N GLU A 461 32.58 16.65 47.94
CA GLU A 461 31.88 17.84 48.44
C GLU A 461 30.40 17.70 48.16
N GLU A 462 29.58 17.97 49.18
CA GLU A 462 28.13 18.00 49.13
C GLU A 462 27.66 19.10 48.13
N LYS A 463 26.92 18.73 47.13
CA LYS A 463 26.24 19.66 46.23
C LYS A 463 24.84 19.94 46.74
N PRO A 464 24.37 21.20 46.64
CA PRO A 464 23.03 21.61 47.08
C PRO A 464 21.92 20.95 46.24
N GLU A 465 20.78 20.77 46.87
CA GLU A 465 19.57 20.24 46.30
C GLU A 465 19.23 20.90 44.93
N LYS A 466 19.12 20.08 43.92
CA LYS A 466 18.65 20.53 42.59
C LYS A 466 17.15 20.71 42.64
N GLU A 467 16.69 21.95 42.44
CA GLU A 467 15.32 22.24 42.05
C GLU A 467 14.89 21.32 40.91
N GLU A 468 13.79 20.62 41.11
CA GLU A 468 13.14 19.79 40.06
C GLU A 468 12.75 20.71 38.87
N LYS A 469 13.45 20.54 37.76
CA LYS A 469 13.03 21.16 36.51
C LYS A 469 11.70 20.58 36.12
N PRO A 470 10.71 21.40 35.71
CA PRO A 470 9.41 20.91 35.28
C PRO A 470 9.60 19.89 34.15
N LYS A 471 8.96 18.73 34.28
CA LYS A 471 8.92 17.68 33.24
C LYS A 471 8.50 18.35 31.92
N LYS A 472 9.33 18.25 30.90
CA LYS A 472 8.96 18.72 29.55
C LYS A 472 7.68 18.02 29.15
N GLU A 473 6.60 18.79 28.96
CA GLU A 473 5.38 18.27 28.37
C GLU A 473 5.73 17.52 27.09
N GLY A 474 5.29 16.27 27.01
CA GLY A 474 5.49 15.44 25.82
C GLY A 474 4.90 16.11 24.59
N MET A 475 5.42 15.80 23.41
CA MET A 475 4.92 16.33 22.13
C MET A 475 3.40 16.10 22.00
N PHE A 476 2.90 15.02 22.57
CA PHE A 476 1.50 14.63 22.67
C PHE A 476 0.63 15.62 23.48
N GLU A 477 1.05 16.01 24.67
CA GLU A 477 0.32 16.98 25.51
C GLU A 477 0.29 18.38 24.86
N ARG A 478 1.35 18.78 24.16
CA ARG A 478 1.38 20.03 23.39
C ARG A 478 0.43 19.99 22.21
N TRP A 479 0.39 18.85 21.51
CA TRP A 479 -0.51 18.65 20.38
C TRP A 479 -1.99 18.60 20.84
N LYS A 480 -2.28 17.85 21.92
CA LYS A 480 -3.61 17.76 22.54
C LYS A 480 -4.12 19.13 22.98
N LYS A 481 -3.30 19.95 23.63
CA LYS A 481 -3.65 21.34 23.96
C LYS A 481 -3.89 22.19 22.72
N SER A 482 -3.06 22.08 21.68
CA SER A 482 -3.22 22.80 20.43
C SER A 482 -4.49 22.37 19.68
N PHE A 483 -4.81 21.09 19.69
CA PHE A 483 -5.97 20.50 19.04
C PHE A 483 -7.28 20.88 19.78
N THR A 484 -7.29 20.77 21.10
CA THR A 484 -8.44 21.19 21.93
C THR A 484 -8.72 22.69 21.81
N LEU A 485 -7.66 23.53 21.72
CA LEU A 485 -7.81 24.96 21.47
C LEU A 485 -8.39 25.26 20.07
N LYS A 486 -7.97 24.50 19.04
CA LYS A 486 -8.51 24.66 17.68
C LYS A 486 -9.98 24.26 17.60
N ILE A 487 -10.38 23.13 18.22
CA ILE A 487 -11.80 22.71 18.28
C ILE A 487 -12.65 23.71 19.06
N SER A 488 -12.15 24.22 20.19
CA SER A 488 -12.84 25.25 20.96
C SER A 488 -13.05 26.54 20.16
N ASN A 489 -12.06 26.96 19.36
CA ASN A 489 -12.18 28.13 18.50
C ASN A 489 -13.17 27.92 17.37
N ILE A 490 -13.19 26.74 16.75
CA ILE A 490 -14.14 26.36 15.69
C ILE A 490 -15.58 26.34 16.24
N ASN A 491 -15.79 25.73 17.43
CA ASN A 491 -17.09 25.73 18.07
C ASN A 491 -17.58 27.15 18.46
N ASN A 492 -16.64 28.03 18.82
CA ASN A 492 -16.97 29.43 19.12
C ASN A 492 -17.31 30.24 17.86
N GLU A 493 -16.70 29.93 16.71
CA GLU A 493 -17.03 30.55 15.42
C GLU A 493 -18.40 30.06 14.90
N ILE A 494 -18.66 28.76 14.97
CA ILE A 494 -19.95 28.17 14.57
C ILE A 494 -21.10 28.73 15.45
N ASN A 495 -20.87 28.90 16.75
CA ASN A 495 -21.86 29.49 17.65
C ASN A 495 -22.05 31.02 17.46
N LYS A 496 -21.10 31.69 16.82
CA LYS A 496 -21.29 33.12 16.41
C LYS A 496 -22.09 33.25 15.13
N GLU A 497 -21.88 32.34 14.15
CA GLU A 497 -22.64 32.33 12.90
C GLU A 497 -24.10 31.90 13.07
N ASN A 498 -24.42 31.08 14.09
CA ASN A 498 -25.79 30.68 14.40
C ASN A 498 -26.58 31.71 15.25
N LYS A 499 -26.01 32.89 15.54
CA LYS A 499 -26.65 33.96 16.31
C LYS A 499 -26.95 35.22 15.49
N ILE A 500 -26.82 35.15 14.15
CA ILE A 500 -27.22 36.22 13.21
C ILE A 500 -28.45 35.75 12.42
#